data_1b7f785779a7ec742fd1c2a7ec4d9a51
#
_entry.id   1b7f785779a7ec742fd1c2a7ec4d9a51
#
_cell.length_a   1.000
_cell.length_b   1.000
_cell.length_c   1.000
_cell.angle_alpha   90.00
_cell.angle_beta   90.00
_cell.angle_gamma   90.00
#
_symmetry.space_group_name_H-M   'P 1'
#
loop_
_entity.id
_entity.type
_entity.pdbx_description
1 polymer ?
#
loop_
_entity_poly.entity_id
_entity_poly.type
_entity_poly.pdbx_seq_one_letter_code
_entity_poly.pdbx_strand_id
1 'polypeptide(L)'
;MISPYQELETTYQQRLRLETLKQANDILSNGISKLKIFPSYSLDFDLLYGSVDGQKFELHSPNIKARYSRKYLREGQGVSAYTLLANHFPLQCKIIGTHEHESYFLFDVWQSNSSTISPDVITGDMHIINKANFAIMNWFGPAINPRFKDFNKQLKHLYCTRDIKNYKNFLIKPVAQIDHKIIMEQKENIDQLVATLALKEINQANLIKKLCHLPASNKLRKAVFEYDKLIRSIYTLKYMMDTKLQKTVDKSQNRIESYHQLKAAISKVGGKKQLYGKTDIDVEISNQCNRLVSHAIIYYNSIILSKLLDKYEGHKNKDNLLLNIKKISPVAWHDHIHFLGQYTFKKAKDHIDIQEFLKTFEITL
;
A
#
# COMPACT_ATOMS: atom_id res chain seq x y z
N MET A 1 31.36 -32.97 -0.76
CA MET A 1 30.19 -32.71 -1.60
C MET A 1 29.32 -31.71 -0.87
N ILE A 2 29.16 -30.48 -1.36
CA ILE A 2 28.24 -29.49 -0.84
C ILE A 2 26.83 -29.98 -1.18
N SER A 3 25.93 -29.95 -0.21
CA SER A 3 24.55 -30.38 -0.50
C SER A 3 23.89 -29.40 -1.48
N PRO A 4 22.95 -29.84 -2.35
CA PRO A 4 22.22 -28.96 -3.25
C PRO A 4 21.53 -27.81 -2.52
N TYR A 5 21.20 -27.97 -1.26
CA TYR A 5 20.66 -26.93 -0.37
C TYR A 5 21.69 -25.85 -0.03
N GLN A 6 22.94 -26.24 0.26
CA GLN A 6 24.03 -25.31 0.55
C GLN A 6 24.44 -24.51 -0.69
N GLU A 7 24.40 -25.16 -1.84
CA GLU A 7 24.67 -24.50 -3.13
C GLU A 7 23.58 -23.51 -3.50
N LEU A 8 22.32 -23.84 -3.24
CA LEU A 8 21.18 -22.96 -3.41
C LEU A 8 21.28 -21.76 -2.44
N GLU A 9 21.60 -22.02 -1.17
CA GLU A 9 21.73 -20.98 -0.13
C GLU A 9 22.91 -20.04 -0.42
N THR A 10 24.03 -20.55 -0.85
CA THR A 10 25.21 -19.76 -1.23
C THR A 10 24.92 -18.93 -2.49
N THR A 11 24.26 -19.50 -3.48
CA THR A 11 23.83 -18.78 -4.69
C THR A 11 22.80 -17.71 -4.36
N TYR A 12 21.88 -18.01 -3.44
CA TYR A 12 20.86 -17.10 -2.95
C TYR A 12 21.47 -15.87 -2.24
N GLN A 13 22.39 -16.10 -1.32
CA GLN A 13 23.07 -15.04 -0.58
C GLN A 13 23.99 -14.18 -1.45
N GLN A 14 24.64 -14.76 -2.46
CA GLN A 14 25.58 -14.04 -3.32
C GLN A 14 24.93 -13.32 -4.52
N ARG A 15 23.78 -13.80 -5.03
CA ARG A 15 23.18 -13.29 -6.26
C ARG A 15 21.92 -12.48 -6.08
N LEU A 16 21.19 -12.64 -4.97
CA LEU A 16 19.98 -11.85 -4.72
C LEU A 16 20.33 -10.48 -4.12
N ARG A 17 20.63 -9.54 -4.99
CA ARG A 17 20.80 -8.14 -4.60
C ARG A 17 19.45 -7.46 -4.46
N LEU A 18 19.36 -6.50 -3.55
CA LEU A 18 18.13 -5.74 -3.27
C LEU A 18 17.55 -5.09 -4.54
N GLU A 19 18.41 -4.50 -5.37
CA GLU A 19 18.03 -3.85 -6.63
C GLU A 19 17.44 -4.85 -7.62
N THR A 20 18.07 -6.04 -7.76
CA THR A 20 17.57 -7.09 -8.65
C THR A 20 16.18 -7.59 -8.24
N LEU A 21 15.95 -7.74 -6.93
CA LEU A 21 14.64 -8.10 -6.40
C LEU A 21 13.58 -7.02 -6.63
N LYS A 22 13.95 -5.75 -6.47
CA LYS A 22 13.06 -4.63 -6.80
C LYS A 22 12.69 -4.63 -8.27
N GLN A 23 13.67 -4.75 -9.17
CA GLN A 23 13.45 -4.85 -10.62
C GLN A 23 12.54 -6.04 -10.99
N ALA A 24 12.78 -7.22 -10.41
CA ALA A 24 11.92 -8.38 -10.63
C ALA A 24 10.46 -8.13 -10.20
N ASN A 25 10.27 -7.49 -9.04
CA ASN A 25 8.96 -7.08 -8.57
C ASN A 25 8.29 -6.07 -9.53
N ASP A 26 9.04 -5.12 -10.06
CA ASP A 26 8.52 -4.11 -10.99
C ASP A 26 8.17 -4.72 -12.35
N ILE A 27 8.94 -5.69 -12.85
CA ILE A 27 8.61 -6.44 -14.08
C ILE A 27 7.25 -7.14 -13.91
N LEU A 28 7.01 -7.81 -12.79
CA LEU A 28 5.73 -8.47 -12.53
C LEU A 28 4.59 -7.45 -12.40
N SER A 29 4.80 -6.34 -11.68
CA SER A 29 3.81 -5.26 -11.55
C SER A 29 3.43 -4.68 -12.92
N ASN A 30 4.43 -4.40 -13.76
CA ASN A 30 4.22 -3.87 -15.11
C ASN A 30 3.59 -4.92 -16.05
N GLY A 31 3.90 -6.21 -15.86
CA GLY A 31 3.25 -7.31 -16.57
C GLY A 31 1.76 -7.41 -16.27
N ILE A 32 1.41 -7.27 -14.98
CA ILE A 32 0.02 -7.31 -14.51
C ILE A 32 -0.82 -6.17 -15.09
N SER A 33 -0.29 -4.95 -15.16
CA SER A 33 -1.01 -3.79 -15.70
C SER A 33 -1.46 -3.97 -17.15
N LYS A 34 -0.83 -4.88 -17.89
CA LYS A 34 -1.16 -5.20 -19.29
C LYS A 34 -2.21 -6.31 -19.44
N LEU A 35 -2.60 -6.97 -18.36
CA LEU A 35 -3.56 -8.06 -18.40
C LEU A 35 -4.99 -7.53 -18.57
N LYS A 36 -5.81 -8.24 -19.35
CA LYS A 36 -7.21 -7.89 -19.63
C LYS A 36 -8.07 -7.74 -18.38
N ILE A 37 -7.78 -8.51 -17.32
CA ILE A 37 -8.49 -8.44 -16.04
C ILE A 37 -8.16 -7.17 -15.24
N PHE A 38 -7.00 -6.52 -15.46
CA PHE A 38 -6.52 -5.42 -14.63
C PHE A 38 -7.49 -4.23 -14.52
N PRO A 39 -8.11 -3.74 -15.61
CA PRO A 39 -9.12 -2.68 -15.52
C PRO A 39 -10.33 -3.06 -14.63
N SER A 40 -10.65 -4.37 -14.57
CA SER A 40 -11.77 -4.86 -13.75
C SER A 40 -11.50 -4.78 -12.24
N TYR A 41 -10.25 -4.62 -11.85
CA TYR A 41 -9.86 -4.40 -10.47
C TYR A 41 -10.02 -2.93 -10.03
N SER A 42 -10.27 -2.01 -10.96
CA SER A 42 -10.48 -0.61 -10.58
C SER A 42 -11.72 -0.47 -9.70
N LEU A 43 -11.60 0.35 -8.66
CA LEU A 43 -12.71 0.68 -7.74
C LEU A 43 -13.47 1.92 -8.19
N ASP A 44 -12.87 2.69 -9.07
CA ASP A 44 -13.46 3.87 -9.71
C ASP A 44 -13.13 3.86 -11.20
N PHE A 45 -13.92 4.54 -12.01
CA PHE A 45 -13.73 4.57 -13.46
C PHE A 45 -12.52 5.43 -13.87
N ASP A 46 -12.37 6.58 -13.23
CA ASP A 46 -11.37 7.59 -13.60
C ASP A 46 -10.15 7.60 -12.71
N LEU A 47 -10.25 7.09 -11.47
CA LEU A 47 -9.22 7.20 -10.44
C LEU A 47 -8.69 5.83 -10.00
N LEU A 48 -7.38 5.68 -10.00
CA LEU A 48 -6.72 4.51 -9.45
C LEU A 48 -6.55 4.66 -7.93
N TYR A 49 -7.20 3.77 -7.20
CA TYR A 49 -7.09 3.71 -5.75
C TYR A 49 -5.95 2.80 -5.32
N GLY A 50 -5.04 3.37 -4.52
CA GLY A 50 -4.07 2.62 -3.74
C GLY A 50 -4.44 2.56 -2.28
N SER A 51 -3.96 1.55 -1.56
CA SER A 51 -4.07 1.46 -0.11
C SER A 51 -2.72 1.26 0.54
N VAL A 52 -2.54 1.84 1.73
CA VAL A 52 -1.33 1.65 2.52
C VAL A 52 -1.69 1.14 3.89
N ASP A 53 -0.88 0.19 4.36
CA ASP A 53 -0.98 -0.33 5.72
C ASP A 53 0.32 -1.01 6.14
N GLY A 54 0.54 -1.13 7.45
CA GLY A 54 1.73 -1.72 8.05
C GLY A 54 1.48 -3.08 8.66
N GLN A 55 2.14 -4.11 8.16
CA GLN A 55 2.09 -5.44 8.72
C GLN A 55 3.30 -5.70 9.62
N LYS A 56 3.05 -6.11 10.86
CA LYS A 56 4.11 -6.40 11.84
C LYS A 56 4.67 -7.81 11.63
N PHE A 57 6.01 -7.90 11.64
CA PHE A 57 6.76 -9.15 11.59
C PHE A 57 7.76 -9.20 12.72
N GLU A 58 7.87 -10.37 13.33
CA GLU A 58 9.00 -10.67 14.22
C GLU A 58 10.27 -10.82 13.39
N LEU A 59 11.43 -10.43 13.93
CA LEU A 59 12.70 -10.68 13.29
C LEU A 59 13.34 -11.93 13.89
N HIS A 60 13.87 -12.77 12.99
CA HIS A 60 14.64 -13.95 13.41
C HIS A 60 15.89 -13.55 14.18
N SER A 61 16.56 -12.48 13.77
CA SER A 61 17.73 -11.90 14.46
C SER A 61 17.49 -10.43 14.76
N PRO A 62 17.80 -9.95 15.98
CA PRO A 62 17.69 -8.53 16.32
C PRO A 62 18.57 -7.65 15.43
N ASN A 63 18.07 -6.48 15.07
CA ASN A 63 18.84 -5.46 14.36
C ASN A 63 18.50 -4.05 14.87
N ILE A 64 19.12 -3.01 14.29
CA ILE A 64 18.97 -1.62 14.76
C ILE A 64 17.54 -1.08 14.65
N LYS A 65 16.72 -1.61 13.72
CA LYS A 65 15.30 -1.22 13.55
C LYS A 65 14.36 -2.05 14.42
N ALA A 66 14.81 -3.20 14.90
CA ALA A 66 13.99 -4.09 15.72
C ALA A 66 13.62 -3.42 17.05
N ARG A 67 12.37 -3.48 17.41
CA ARG A 67 11.86 -2.98 18.69
C ARG A 67 10.83 -3.93 19.26
N TYR A 68 10.75 -3.96 20.56
CA TYR A 68 9.69 -4.66 21.27
C TYR A 68 8.35 -3.99 21.01
N SER A 69 7.33 -4.82 20.83
CA SER A 69 5.95 -4.34 20.73
C SER A 69 5.03 -5.34 21.40
N ARG A 70 4.79 -5.16 22.69
CA ARG A 70 3.91 -6.06 23.48
C ARG A 70 2.54 -6.26 22.85
N LYS A 71 2.00 -5.18 22.24
CA LYS A 71 0.69 -5.21 21.56
C LYS A 71 0.66 -6.15 20.36
N TYR A 72 1.76 -6.22 19.56
CA TYR A 72 1.76 -6.91 18.27
C TYR A 72 2.65 -8.15 18.21
N LEU A 73 3.71 -8.20 19.03
CA LEU A 73 4.77 -9.21 18.98
C LEU A 73 4.97 -9.92 20.32
N ARG A 74 4.15 -9.60 21.31
CA ARG A 74 4.25 -10.13 22.70
C ARG A 74 5.66 -9.83 23.27
N GLU A 75 6.51 -10.87 23.38
CA GLU A 75 7.88 -10.77 23.90
C GLU A 75 8.93 -10.61 22.77
N GLY A 76 8.50 -10.68 21.50
CA GLY A 76 9.40 -10.59 20.35
C GLY A 76 9.78 -9.17 19.97
N GLN A 77 10.91 -9.04 19.30
CA GLN A 77 11.33 -7.84 18.62
C GLN A 77 11.00 -7.95 17.13
N GLY A 78 10.63 -6.83 16.52
CA GLY A 78 10.31 -6.87 15.10
C GLY A 78 10.21 -5.50 14.45
N VAL A 79 9.71 -5.55 13.24
CA VAL A 79 9.56 -4.41 12.33
C VAL A 79 8.16 -4.34 11.76
N SER A 80 7.82 -3.22 11.14
CA SER A 80 6.62 -3.08 10.32
C SER A 80 7.01 -3.04 8.84
N ALA A 81 6.40 -3.89 8.04
CA ALA A 81 6.47 -3.82 6.59
C ALA A 81 5.31 -2.92 6.11
N TYR A 82 5.61 -1.65 5.87
CA TYR A 82 4.66 -0.66 5.40
C TYR A 82 4.52 -0.75 3.87
N THR A 83 3.36 -1.14 3.39
CA THR A 83 3.12 -1.54 2.01
C THR A 83 2.15 -0.57 1.33
N LEU A 84 2.47 -0.17 0.09
CA LEU A 84 1.57 0.47 -0.86
C LEU A 84 1.06 -0.59 -1.83
N LEU A 85 -0.26 -0.74 -1.92
CA LEU A 85 -0.94 -1.69 -2.78
C LEU A 85 -1.92 -0.96 -3.69
N ALA A 86 -2.01 -1.33 -4.97
CA ALA A 86 -3.09 -0.89 -5.86
C ALA A 86 -3.64 -2.08 -6.65
N ASN A 87 -4.96 -2.11 -6.84
CA ASN A 87 -5.65 -3.15 -7.59
C ASN A 87 -5.18 -4.57 -7.26
N HIS A 88 -5.02 -4.89 -5.98
CA HIS A 88 -4.50 -6.14 -5.42
C HIS A 88 -2.98 -6.35 -5.50
N PHE A 89 -2.21 -5.44 -6.10
CA PHE A 89 -0.77 -5.61 -6.32
C PHE A 89 0.05 -4.74 -5.38
N PRO A 90 1.03 -5.34 -4.66
CA PRO A 90 1.91 -4.58 -3.77
C PRO A 90 2.97 -3.82 -4.59
N LEU A 91 2.72 -2.53 -4.85
CA LEU A 91 3.61 -1.68 -5.67
C LEU A 91 4.93 -1.38 -4.99
N GLN A 92 4.88 -1.11 -3.68
CA GLN A 92 6.08 -0.80 -2.90
C GLN A 92 5.90 -1.23 -1.45
N CYS A 93 7.02 -1.56 -0.80
CA CYS A 93 7.05 -1.90 0.61
C CYS A 93 8.34 -1.36 1.24
N LYS A 94 8.24 -0.81 2.44
CA LYS A 94 9.36 -0.27 3.22
C LYS A 94 9.35 -0.86 4.62
N ILE A 95 10.52 -1.30 5.09
CA ILE A 95 10.69 -1.74 6.47
C ILE A 95 10.92 -0.54 7.38
N ILE A 96 10.07 -0.41 8.39
CA ILE A 96 10.14 0.63 9.42
C ILE A 96 10.14 0.00 10.81
N GLY A 97 10.67 0.69 11.80
CA GLY A 97 10.63 0.22 13.20
C GLY A 97 9.19 0.15 13.72
N THR A 98 8.88 -0.80 14.61
CA THR A 98 7.53 -0.93 15.20
C THR A 98 7.12 0.25 16.08
N HIS A 99 8.08 1.09 16.49
CA HIS A 99 7.86 2.31 17.27
C HIS A 99 7.61 3.54 16.39
N GLU A 100 7.88 3.44 15.09
CA GLU A 100 7.65 4.54 14.15
C GLU A 100 6.17 4.66 13.79
N HIS A 101 5.72 5.90 13.65
CA HIS A 101 4.34 6.16 13.20
C HIS A 101 4.27 6.06 11.67
N GLU A 102 3.42 5.18 11.16
CA GLU A 102 3.33 4.85 9.74
C GLU A 102 3.04 6.07 8.85
N SER A 103 2.30 7.05 9.37
CA SER A 103 2.01 8.28 8.64
C SER A 103 3.25 9.07 8.18
N TYR A 104 4.39 8.89 8.85
CA TYR A 104 5.62 9.60 8.49
C TYR A 104 6.24 9.10 7.19
N PHE A 105 5.86 7.91 6.74
CA PHE A 105 6.45 7.23 5.60
C PHE A 105 5.53 7.16 4.37
N LEU A 106 4.35 7.77 4.45
CA LEU A 106 3.34 7.68 3.38
C LEU A 106 3.87 8.17 2.03
N PHE A 107 4.41 9.39 2.00
CA PHE A 107 4.98 9.97 0.80
C PHE A 107 6.22 9.20 0.33
N ASP A 108 7.10 8.81 1.26
CA ASP A 108 8.32 8.06 0.94
C ASP A 108 8.00 6.72 0.23
N VAL A 109 6.96 6.00 0.68
CA VAL A 109 6.54 4.74 0.06
C VAL A 109 5.93 5.00 -1.32
N TRP A 110 5.11 6.04 -1.46
CA TRP A 110 4.53 6.41 -2.74
C TRP A 110 5.60 6.88 -3.73
N GLN A 111 6.49 7.79 -3.33
CA GLN A 111 7.54 8.33 -4.19
C GLN A 111 8.59 7.28 -4.60
N SER A 112 8.81 6.25 -3.78
CA SER A 112 9.77 5.18 -4.08
C SER A 112 9.20 4.09 -4.99
N ASN A 113 7.95 4.20 -5.40
CA ASN A 113 7.35 3.29 -6.37
C ASN A 113 7.99 3.51 -7.74
N SER A 114 8.57 2.44 -8.28
CA SER A 114 9.27 2.41 -9.59
C SER A 114 8.46 1.72 -10.69
N SER A 115 7.28 1.19 -10.34
CA SER A 115 6.38 0.58 -11.33
C SER A 115 5.64 1.64 -12.17
N THR A 116 5.10 1.22 -13.30
CA THR A 116 4.26 2.08 -14.16
C THR A 116 2.86 2.36 -13.57
N ILE A 117 2.50 1.69 -12.48
CA ILE A 117 1.21 1.83 -11.81
C ILE A 117 1.33 2.93 -10.77
N SER A 118 0.69 4.07 -10.98
CA SER A 118 0.70 5.20 -10.03
C SER A 118 -0.71 5.48 -9.53
N PRO A 119 -1.02 5.25 -8.25
CA PRO A 119 -2.31 5.59 -7.69
C PRO A 119 -2.56 7.09 -7.61
N ASP A 120 -3.78 7.52 -8.00
CA ASP A 120 -4.26 8.90 -7.89
C ASP A 120 -4.79 9.20 -6.49
N VAL A 121 -5.27 8.17 -5.81
CA VAL A 121 -5.86 8.25 -4.46
C VAL A 121 -5.22 7.22 -3.56
N ILE A 122 -4.72 7.66 -2.42
CA ILE A 122 -4.14 6.78 -1.40
C ILE A 122 -5.11 6.65 -0.23
N THR A 123 -5.55 5.43 0.03
CA THR A 123 -6.37 5.09 1.19
C THR A 123 -5.53 4.45 2.29
N GLY A 124 -6.04 4.46 3.48
CA GLY A 124 -5.44 3.80 4.63
C GLY A 124 -6.36 3.91 5.83
N ASP A 125 -5.97 3.36 6.94
CA ASP A 125 -6.69 3.59 8.19
C ASP A 125 -6.31 4.95 8.81
N MET A 126 -6.77 5.21 10.04
CA MET A 126 -6.46 6.45 10.75
C MET A 126 -4.96 6.66 11.02
N HIS A 127 -4.13 5.61 10.90
CA HIS A 127 -2.68 5.70 11.10
C HIS A 127 -1.95 6.42 9.98
N ILE A 128 -2.57 6.69 8.82
CA ILE A 128 -1.97 7.50 7.76
C ILE A 128 -2.09 9.01 8.00
N ILE A 129 -2.88 9.44 9.01
CA ILE A 129 -3.15 10.85 9.28
C ILE A 129 -2.08 11.41 10.23
N ASN A 130 -1.51 12.55 9.84
CA ASN A 130 -0.75 13.44 10.70
C ASN A 130 -1.07 14.91 10.33
N LYS A 131 -0.26 15.86 10.77
CA LYS A 131 -0.52 17.30 10.58
C LYS A 131 -0.01 17.85 9.23
N ALA A 132 0.51 17.01 8.33
CA ALA A 132 1.14 17.44 7.08
C ALA A 132 0.86 16.52 5.88
N ASN A 133 0.30 15.33 6.08
CA ASN A 133 0.16 14.36 4.99
C ASN A 133 -0.82 14.81 3.93
N PHE A 134 -1.94 15.42 4.32
CA PHE A 134 -2.90 15.96 3.35
C PHE A 134 -2.26 17.07 2.51
N ALA A 135 -1.44 17.94 3.13
CA ALA A 135 -0.70 18.96 2.42
C ALA A 135 0.33 18.37 1.47
N ILE A 136 1.21 17.52 1.99
CA ILE A 136 2.32 16.94 1.21
C ILE A 136 1.80 16.17 0.01
N MET A 137 0.86 15.25 0.20
CA MET A 137 0.35 14.46 -0.92
C MET A 137 -0.38 15.32 -1.94
N ASN A 138 -1.16 16.31 -1.50
CA ASN A 138 -1.85 17.22 -2.40
C ASN A 138 -0.89 18.05 -3.28
N TRP A 139 0.26 18.47 -2.75
CA TRP A 139 1.28 19.19 -3.54
C TRP A 139 1.87 18.32 -4.66
N PHE A 140 1.88 17.00 -4.50
CA PHE A 140 2.41 16.06 -5.50
C PHE A 140 1.33 15.40 -6.37
N GLY A 141 0.07 15.74 -6.15
CA GLY A 141 -1.08 15.30 -6.96
C GLY A 141 -2.00 14.27 -6.30
N PRO A 142 -1.50 13.19 -5.66
CA PRO A 142 -2.39 12.19 -5.10
C PRO A 142 -3.26 12.72 -3.95
N ALA A 143 -4.52 12.32 -3.95
CA ALA A 143 -5.42 12.58 -2.83
C ALA A 143 -5.22 11.56 -1.71
N ILE A 144 -5.38 11.97 -0.46
CA ILE A 144 -5.44 11.06 0.69
C ILE A 144 -6.89 10.88 1.11
N ASN A 145 -7.35 9.63 1.12
CA ASN A 145 -8.69 9.25 1.50
C ASN A 145 -8.67 8.19 2.63
N PRO A 146 -8.37 8.59 3.88
CA PRO A 146 -8.36 7.67 5.01
C PRO A 146 -9.75 7.13 5.35
N ARG A 147 -9.82 5.88 5.79
CA ARG A 147 -11.03 5.28 6.35
C ARG A 147 -11.30 5.83 7.75
N PHE A 148 -12.37 6.57 7.92
CA PHE A 148 -12.77 7.08 9.23
C PHE A 148 -13.56 6.03 10.02
N LYS A 149 -13.01 5.57 11.16
CA LYS A 149 -13.69 4.66 12.09
C LYS A 149 -14.71 5.36 12.99
N ASP A 150 -14.41 6.60 13.38
CA ASP A 150 -15.26 7.41 14.24
C ASP A 150 -15.40 8.81 13.59
N PHE A 151 -16.43 8.92 12.77
CA PHE A 151 -16.67 10.14 12.00
C PHE A 151 -16.94 11.35 12.90
N ASN A 152 -17.64 11.18 14.00
CA ASN A 152 -17.96 12.30 14.93
C ASN A 152 -16.69 12.94 15.51
N LYS A 153 -15.63 12.14 15.73
CA LYS A 153 -14.34 12.68 16.14
C LYS A 153 -13.67 13.51 15.03
N GLN A 154 -13.92 13.18 13.76
CA GLN A 154 -13.35 13.90 12.62
C GLN A 154 -13.99 15.28 12.45
N LEU A 155 -15.26 15.46 12.81
CA LEU A 155 -15.91 16.77 12.78
C LEU A 155 -15.25 17.80 13.71
N LYS A 156 -14.57 17.34 14.77
CA LYS A 156 -13.75 18.22 15.65
C LYS A 156 -12.50 18.78 14.96
N HIS A 157 -12.20 18.34 13.74
CA HIS A 157 -11.10 18.79 12.90
C HIS A 157 -11.59 19.42 11.60
N LEU A 158 -12.83 19.90 11.57
CA LEU A 158 -13.39 20.60 10.42
C LEU A 158 -13.09 22.10 10.54
N TYR A 159 -12.46 22.64 9.52
CA TYR A 159 -12.08 24.05 9.44
C TYR A 159 -12.76 24.72 8.25
N CYS A 160 -12.94 26.03 8.29
CA CYS A 160 -13.60 26.81 7.23
C CYS A 160 -12.67 27.88 6.67
N THR A 161 -13.01 28.35 5.46
CA THR A 161 -12.27 29.42 4.76
C THR A 161 -12.86 30.79 5.00
N ARG A 162 -14.15 30.87 5.35
CA ARG A 162 -14.87 32.13 5.65
C ARG A 162 -14.97 32.32 7.15
N ASP A 163 -15.41 33.53 7.57
CA ASP A 163 -15.67 33.81 8.97
C ASP A 163 -16.61 32.75 9.58
N ILE A 164 -16.22 32.24 10.73
CA ILE A 164 -16.96 31.20 11.48
C ILE A 164 -18.40 31.61 11.79
N LYS A 165 -18.67 32.94 11.91
CA LYS A 165 -20.00 33.51 12.13
C LYS A 165 -20.99 33.11 11.04
N ASN A 166 -20.53 32.91 9.81
CA ASN A 166 -21.37 32.49 8.67
C ASN A 166 -21.96 31.08 8.83
N TYR A 167 -21.40 30.28 9.74
CA TYR A 167 -21.81 28.88 9.96
C TYR A 167 -22.64 28.66 11.23
N LYS A 168 -23.09 29.75 11.91
CA LYS A 168 -23.84 29.64 13.17
C LYS A 168 -25.10 28.80 13.06
N ASN A 169 -25.80 28.89 11.93
CA ASN A 169 -27.07 28.18 11.68
C ASN A 169 -26.91 26.83 11.00
N PHE A 170 -25.69 26.39 10.74
CA PHE A 170 -25.45 25.08 10.14
C PHE A 170 -25.50 23.99 11.20
N LEU A 171 -26.02 22.79 10.81
CA LEU A 171 -26.04 21.61 11.68
C LEU A 171 -24.62 21.18 12.06
N ILE A 172 -23.70 21.19 11.09
CA ILE A 172 -22.29 20.91 11.29
C ILE A 172 -21.52 22.23 11.24
N LYS A 173 -20.83 22.54 12.33
CA LYS A 173 -20.09 23.79 12.48
C LYS A 173 -18.59 23.52 12.41
N PRO A 174 -17.84 24.34 11.66
CA PRO A 174 -16.38 24.29 11.72
C PRO A 174 -15.87 24.74 13.09
N VAL A 175 -14.70 24.24 13.47
CA VAL A 175 -14.08 24.57 14.77
C VAL A 175 -13.40 25.93 14.74
N ALA A 176 -12.77 26.27 13.62
CA ALA A 176 -12.09 27.56 13.43
C ALA A 176 -11.93 27.89 11.94
N GLN A 177 -11.56 29.15 11.69
CA GLN A 177 -11.18 29.60 10.35
C GLN A 177 -9.71 29.29 10.08
N ILE A 178 -9.40 28.92 8.83
CA ILE A 178 -8.03 28.71 8.33
C ILE A 178 -7.33 30.06 8.13
N ASP A 179 -6.10 30.15 8.54
CA ASP A 179 -5.26 31.31 8.30
C ASP A 179 -4.66 31.28 6.90
N HIS A 180 -5.42 31.81 5.92
CA HIS A 180 -4.96 31.90 4.54
C HIS A 180 -3.75 32.82 4.36
N LYS A 181 -3.65 33.88 5.20
CA LYS A 181 -2.58 34.86 5.05
C LYS A 181 -1.23 34.23 5.28
N ILE A 182 -1.10 33.39 6.32
CA ILE A 182 0.17 32.73 6.60
C ILE A 182 0.55 31.73 5.50
N ILE A 183 -0.43 31.07 4.86
CA ILE A 183 -0.17 30.16 3.74
C ILE A 183 0.44 30.95 2.58
N MET A 184 -0.17 32.09 2.23
CA MET A 184 0.29 32.92 1.11
C MET A 184 1.63 33.59 1.43
N GLU A 185 1.84 34.09 2.65
CA GLU A 185 3.11 34.68 3.07
C GLU A 185 4.28 33.68 3.02
N GLN A 186 4.00 32.39 3.22
CA GLN A 186 5.02 31.35 3.26
C GLN A 186 5.10 30.52 1.95
N LYS A 187 4.46 30.99 0.86
CA LYS A 187 4.39 30.26 -0.38
C LYS A 187 5.77 29.87 -0.91
N GLU A 188 6.70 30.79 -0.99
CA GLU A 188 8.07 30.54 -1.47
C GLU A 188 8.80 29.48 -0.62
N ASN A 189 8.65 29.53 0.71
CA ASN A 189 9.24 28.55 1.62
C ASN A 189 8.57 27.17 1.47
N ILE A 190 7.26 27.13 1.18
CA ILE A 190 6.54 25.88 0.86
C ILE A 190 7.04 25.33 -0.46
N ASP A 191 7.18 26.15 -1.51
CA ASP A 191 7.67 25.74 -2.82
C ASP A 191 9.11 25.15 -2.71
N GLN A 192 9.97 25.76 -1.90
CA GLN A 192 11.31 25.25 -1.60
C GLN A 192 11.25 23.90 -0.86
N LEU A 193 10.34 23.72 0.07
CA LEU A 193 10.13 22.48 0.79
C LEU A 193 9.66 21.37 -0.16
N VAL A 194 8.71 21.68 -1.05
CA VAL A 194 8.22 20.77 -2.09
C VAL A 194 9.36 20.36 -3.02
N ALA A 195 10.17 21.31 -3.51
CA ALA A 195 11.35 21.03 -4.34
C ALA A 195 12.35 20.11 -3.62
N THR A 196 12.63 20.36 -2.33
CA THR A 196 13.54 19.54 -1.53
C THR A 196 13.04 18.09 -1.39
N LEU A 197 11.72 17.87 -1.23
CA LEU A 197 11.11 16.54 -1.23
C LEU A 197 11.17 15.88 -2.62
N ALA A 198 10.85 16.65 -3.68
CA ALA A 198 10.85 16.15 -5.06
C ALA A 198 12.25 15.67 -5.49
N LEU A 199 13.28 16.42 -5.14
CA LEU A 199 14.68 16.10 -5.41
C LEU A 199 15.25 14.99 -4.49
N LYS A 200 14.46 14.49 -3.52
CA LYS A 200 14.88 13.47 -2.54
C LYS A 200 16.05 13.90 -1.64
N GLU A 201 16.27 15.20 -1.49
CA GLU A 201 17.29 15.75 -0.57
C GLU A 201 16.93 15.46 0.89
N ILE A 202 15.64 15.34 1.19
CA ILE A 202 15.12 14.91 2.49
C ILE A 202 13.95 13.94 2.28
N ASN A 203 13.84 12.92 3.11
CA ASN A 203 12.64 12.07 3.13
C ASN A 203 11.54 12.67 4.01
N GLN A 204 10.29 12.25 3.76
CA GLN A 204 9.13 12.76 4.48
C GLN A 204 9.25 12.56 6.00
N ALA A 205 9.73 11.40 6.44
CA ALA A 205 9.83 11.10 7.87
C ALA A 205 10.73 12.12 8.59
N ASN A 206 11.87 12.46 8.01
CA ASN A 206 12.78 13.45 8.58
C ASN A 206 12.20 14.86 8.51
N LEU A 207 11.51 15.20 7.41
CA LEU A 207 10.85 16.49 7.26
C LEU A 207 9.80 16.70 8.35
N ILE A 208 8.89 15.73 8.54
CA ILE A 208 7.82 15.85 9.55
C ILE A 208 8.42 15.93 10.94
N LYS A 209 9.43 15.10 11.25
CA LYS A 209 10.13 15.19 12.53
C LYS A 209 10.72 16.58 12.74
N LYS A 210 11.40 17.16 11.75
CA LYS A 210 11.93 18.52 11.81
C LYS A 210 10.83 19.55 12.01
N LEU A 211 9.76 19.52 11.21
CA LEU A 211 8.62 20.45 11.34
C LEU A 211 7.97 20.38 12.72
N CYS A 212 7.82 19.19 13.29
CA CYS A 212 7.25 19.01 14.63
C CYS A 212 8.13 19.60 15.75
N HIS A 213 9.47 19.61 15.56
CA HIS A 213 10.43 20.17 16.52
C HIS A 213 10.59 21.69 16.42
N LEU A 214 10.16 22.30 15.31
CA LEU A 214 10.18 23.78 15.22
C LEU A 214 9.24 24.39 16.26
N PRO A 215 9.55 25.60 16.78
CA PRO A 215 8.67 26.31 17.69
C PRO A 215 7.27 26.51 17.13
N ALA A 216 6.26 26.55 17.99
CA ALA A 216 4.87 26.80 17.55
C ALA A 216 4.69 28.17 16.86
N SER A 217 5.58 29.13 17.13
CA SER A 217 5.66 30.44 16.48
C SER A 217 6.22 30.40 15.05
N ASN A 218 6.88 29.32 14.64
CA ASN A 218 7.48 29.23 13.30
C ASN A 218 6.41 29.33 12.20
N LYS A 219 6.58 30.31 11.31
CA LYS A 219 5.60 30.64 10.27
C LYS A 219 5.43 29.52 9.23
N LEU A 220 6.54 28.90 8.78
CA LEU A 220 6.46 27.80 7.81
C LEU A 220 5.71 26.59 8.37
N ARG A 221 6.02 26.19 9.63
CA ARG A 221 5.27 25.14 10.32
C ARG A 221 3.77 25.43 10.38
N LYS A 222 3.40 26.66 10.76
CA LYS A 222 1.99 27.08 10.79
C LYS A 222 1.35 26.98 9.41
N ALA A 223 2.01 27.50 8.36
CA ALA A 223 1.49 27.50 7.01
C ALA A 223 1.21 26.09 6.48
N VAL A 224 2.17 25.14 6.67
CA VAL A 224 2.00 23.75 6.29
C VAL A 224 0.81 23.12 7.02
N PHE A 225 0.66 23.35 8.32
CA PHE A 225 -0.42 22.79 9.11
C PHE A 225 -1.79 23.41 8.78
N GLU A 226 -1.84 24.70 8.45
CA GLU A 226 -3.06 25.36 7.99
C GLU A 226 -3.50 24.83 6.62
N TYR A 227 -2.57 24.58 5.71
CA TYR A 227 -2.86 23.97 4.42
C TYR A 227 -3.37 22.53 4.57
N ASP A 228 -2.73 21.74 5.45
CA ASP A 228 -3.20 20.38 5.77
C ASP A 228 -4.64 20.36 6.30
N LYS A 229 -4.99 21.29 7.20
CA LYS A 229 -6.35 21.45 7.71
C LYS A 229 -7.35 21.74 6.60
N LEU A 230 -6.99 22.56 5.60
CA LEU A 230 -7.84 22.86 4.45
C LEU A 230 -8.17 21.60 3.67
N ILE A 231 -7.15 20.90 3.20
CA ILE A 231 -7.32 19.69 2.36
C ILE A 231 -8.06 18.59 3.13
N ARG A 232 -7.70 18.37 4.40
CA ARG A 232 -8.39 17.43 5.28
C ARG A 232 -9.88 17.78 5.47
N SER A 233 -10.20 19.06 5.63
CA SER A 233 -11.60 19.49 5.80
C SER A 233 -12.43 19.25 4.55
N ILE A 234 -11.87 19.51 3.37
CA ILE A 234 -12.49 19.20 2.07
C ILE A 234 -12.78 17.69 1.98
N TYR A 235 -11.79 16.84 2.30
CA TYR A 235 -12.00 15.40 2.30
C TYR A 235 -13.06 14.95 3.31
N THR A 236 -13.03 15.50 4.53
CA THR A 236 -14.00 15.16 5.60
C THR A 236 -15.43 15.41 5.15
N LEU A 237 -15.68 16.55 4.48
CA LEU A 237 -16.99 16.88 3.93
C LEU A 237 -17.38 15.94 2.79
N LYS A 238 -16.48 15.68 1.84
CA LYS A 238 -16.71 14.69 0.76
C LYS A 238 -17.05 13.32 1.31
N TYR A 239 -16.27 12.82 2.27
CA TYR A 239 -16.48 11.51 2.89
C TYR A 239 -17.86 11.42 3.58
N MET A 240 -18.31 12.50 4.21
CA MET A 240 -19.62 12.55 4.85
C MET A 240 -20.78 12.47 3.84
N MET A 241 -20.64 13.13 2.71
CA MET A 241 -21.72 13.29 1.73
C MET A 241 -21.79 12.15 0.71
N ASP A 242 -20.71 11.39 0.53
CA ASP A 242 -20.58 10.39 -0.53
C ASP A 242 -20.43 8.98 0.03
N THR A 243 -21.54 8.23 0.05
CA THR A 243 -21.55 6.82 0.48
C THR A 243 -20.81 5.89 -0.50
N LYS A 244 -20.69 6.28 -1.80
CA LYS A 244 -19.92 5.53 -2.79
C LYS A 244 -18.44 5.65 -2.45
N LEU A 245 -17.96 6.85 -2.11
CA LEU A 245 -16.60 7.08 -1.66
C LEU A 245 -16.27 6.25 -0.42
N GLN A 246 -17.16 6.22 0.59
CA GLN A 246 -16.96 5.42 1.81
C GLN A 246 -16.79 3.93 1.46
N LYS A 247 -17.68 3.37 0.63
CA LYS A 247 -17.60 1.97 0.19
C LYS A 247 -16.33 1.68 -0.63
N THR A 248 -15.88 2.63 -1.44
CA THR A 248 -14.65 2.50 -2.23
C THR A 248 -13.42 2.45 -1.33
N VAL A 249 -13.36 3.33 -0.34
CA VAL A 249 -12.29 3.36 0.67
C VAL A 249 -12.27 2.06 1.47
N ASP A 250 -13.43 1.56 1.92
CA ASP A 250 -13.52 0.28 2.64
C ASP A 250 -13.04 -0.90 1.79
N LYS A 251 -13.47 -0.97 0.52
CA LYS A 251 -13.02 -2.02 -0.40
C LYS A 251 -11.51 -1.97 -0.65
N SER A 252 -10.95 -0.78 -0.81
CA SER A 252 -9.51 -0.61 -0.98
C SER A 252 -8.75 -1.13 0.26
N GLN A 253 -9.26 -0.85 1.44
CA GLN A 253 -8.67 -1.31 2.69
C GLN A 253 -8.77 -2.83 2.87
N ASN A 254 -9.90 -3.44 2.51
CA ASN A 254 -10.07 -4.89 2.54
C ASN A 254 -9.08 -5.62 1.60
N ARG A 255 -8.69 -4.98 0.50
CA ARG A 255 -7.68 -5.55 -0.43
C ARG A 255 -6.29 -5.64 0.21
N ILE A 256 -5.85 -4.61 0.92
CA ILE A 256 -4.54 -4.68 1.58
C ILE A 256 -4.56 -5.66 2.76
N GLU A 257 -5.68 -5.79 3.47
CA GLU A 257 -5.86 -6.81 4.51
C GLU A 257 -5.76 -8.23 3.93
N SER A 258 -6.39 -8.49 2.77
CA SER A 258 -6.28 -9.76 2.05
C SER A 258 -4.84 -10.05 1.61
N TYR A 259 -4.14 -9.05 1.07
CA TYR A 259 -2.72 -9.18 0.75
C TYR A 259 -1.87 -9.49 1.99
N HIS A 260 -2.16 -8.87 3.12
CA HIS A 260 -1.46 -9.16 4.37
C HIS A 260 -1.65 -10.60 4.85
N GLN A 261 -2.81 -11.21 4.60
CA GLN A 261 -3.04 -12.63 4.90
C GLN A 261 -2.15 -13.52 4.02
N LEU A 262 -2.08 -13.28 2.72
CA LEU A 262 -1.18 -14.00 1.81
C LEU A 262 0.29 -13.84 2.24
N LYS A 263 0.73 -12.61 2.47
CA LYS A 263 2.10 -12.32 2.90
C LYS A 263 2.45 -12.98 4.23
N ALA A 264 1.50 -13.01 5.17
CA ALA A 264 1.67 -13.71 6.45
C ALA A 264 1.82 -15.23 6.25
N ALA A 265 1.06 -15.82 5.34
CA ALA A 265 1.15 -17.25 5.04
C ALA A 265 2.52 -17.61 4.44
N ILE A 266 2.99 -16.83 3.45
CA ILE A 266 4.32 -17.00 2.85
C ILE A 266 5.41 -16.90 3.93
N SER A 267 5.33 -15.91 4.81
CA SER A 267 6.35 -15.71 5.88
C SER A 267 6.35 -16.79 6.96
N LYS A 268 5.29 -17.61 7.05
CA LYS A 268 5.18 -18.71 8.01
C LYS A 268 5.76 -20.03 7.54
N VAL A 269 6.28 -20.12 6.33
CA VAL A 269 6.87 -21.35 5.78
C VAL A 269 7.96 -21.92 6.70
N GLY A 270 8.71 -21.07 7.41
CA GLY A 270 9.66 -21.48 8.46
C GLY A 270 9.02 -21.73 9.84
N GLY A 271 7.69 -21.83 9.95
CA GLY A 271 6.96 -22.11 11.19
C GLY A 271 6.44 -20.86 11.93
N LYS A 272 7.15 -19.73 11.87
CA LYS A 272 6.75 -18.47 12.48
C LYS A 272 6.62 -17.36 11.47
N LYS A 273 5.75 -16.38 11.73
CA LYS A 273 5.62 -15.17 10.92
C LYS A 273 6.81 -14.24 11.16
N GLN A 274 7.92 -14.49 10.48
CA GLN A 274 9.19 -13.81 10.68
C GLN A 274 9.77 -13.30 9.36
N LEU A 275 10.60 -12.26 9.47
CA LEU A 275 11.56 -11.88 8.43
C LEU A 275 12.97 -12.25 8.89
N TYR A 276 13.80 -12.61 7.95
CA TYR A 276 15.17 -13.10 8.19
C TYR A 276 16.18 -12.03 7.80
N GLY A 277 17.31 -12.03 8.46
CA GLY A 277 18.42 -11.12 8.18
C GLY A 277 19.05 -10.56 9.45
N LYS A 278 20.37 -10.35 9.41
CA LYS A 278 21.13 -9.75 10.51
C LYS A 278 21.25 -8.22 10.35
N THR A 279 21.33 -7.77 9.12
CA THR A 279 21.40 -6.35 8.78
C THR A 279 20.06 -5.82 8.29
N ASP A 280 19.91 -4.50 8.26
CA ASP A 280 18.71 -3.86 7.69
C ASP A 280 18.51 -4.21 6.21
N ILE A 281 19.61 -4.37 5.46
CA ILE A 281 19.58 -4.74 4.04
C ILE A 281 19.08 -6.18 3.88
N ASP A 282 19.55 -7.12 4.71
CA ASP A 282 19.10 -8.51 4.67
C ASP A 282 17.60 -8.63 4.97
N VAL A 283 17.11 -7.88 5.96
CA VAL A 283 15.68 -7.84 6.29
C VAL A 283 14.86 -7.27 5.13
N GLU A 284 15.36 -6.23 4.46
CA GLU A 284 14.72 -5.69 3.27
C GLU A 284 14.73 -6.69 2.11
N ILE A 285 15.83 -7.42 1.89
CA ILE A 285 15.91 -8.53 0.93
C ILE A 285 14.87 -9.60 1.25
N SER A 286 14.77 -10.05 2.51
CA SER A 286 13.76 -11.02 2.95
C SER A 286 12.33 -10.53 2.68
N ASN A 287 12.07 -9.26 2.93
CA ASN A 287 10.79 -8.61 2.64
C ASN A 287 10.49 -8.56 1.12
N GLN A 288 11.49 -8.24 0.28
CA GLN A 288 11.33 -8.18 -1.17
C GLN A 288 11.17 -9.58 -1.80
N CYS A 289 11.80 -10.62 -1.24
CA CYS A 289 11.57 -12.01 -1.62
C CYS A 289 10.13 -12.43 -1.31
N ASN A 290 9.63 -12.10 -0.12
CA ASN A 290 8.25 -12.37 0.26
C ASN A 290 7.25 -11.65 -0.68
N ARG A 291 7.55 -10.39 -1.05
CA ARG A 291 6.79 -9.64 -2.04
C ARG A 291 6.83 -10.31 -3.41
N LEU A 292 7.98 -10.80 -3.85
CA LEU A 292 8.15 -11.45 -5.15
C LEU A 292 7.32 -12.75 -5.25
N VAL A 293 7.31 -13.58 -4.20
CA VAL A 293 6.46 -14.77 -4.15
C VAL A 293 4.98 -14.38 -4.20
N SER A 294 4.58 -13.35 -3.43
CA SER A 294 3.21 -12.83 -3.49
C SER A 294 2.85 -12.35 -4.90
N HIS A 295 3.74 -11.62 -5.56
CA HIS A 295 3.55 -11.14 -6.94
C HIS A 295 3.39 -12.30 -7.93
N ALA A 296 4.23 -13.33 -7.83
CA ALA A 296 4.15 -14.50 -8.71
C ALA A 296 2.77 -15.18 -8.60
N ILE A 297 2.25 -15.36 -7.38
CA ILE A 297 0.93 -15.95 -7.13
C ILE A 297 -0.18 -15.06 -7.73
N ILE A 298 -0.16 -13.77 -7.44
CA ILE A 298 -1.18 -12.84 -7.91
C ILE A 298 -1.12 -12.71 -9.44
N TYR A 299 0.07 -12.67 -10.02
CA TYR A 299 0.27 -12.62 -11.47
C TYR A 299 -0.28 -13.86 -12.16
N TYR A 300 0.05 -15.05 -11.65
CA TYR A 300 -0.45 -16.32 -12.17
C TYR A 300 -1.98 -16.37 -12.15
N ASN A 301 -2.61 -16.04 -11.01
CA ASN A 301 -4.05 -15.99 -10.90
C ASN A 301 -4.67 -14.96 -11.87
N SER A 302 -4.03 -13.82 -12.04
CA SER A 302 -4.50 -12.76 -12.96
C SER A 302 -4.41 -13.18 -14.43
N ILE A 303 -3.39 -13.98 -14.81
CA ILE A 303 -3.31 -14.56 -16.15
C ILE A 303 -4.49 -15.52 -16.37
N ILE A 304 -4.77 -16.40 -15.41
CA ILE A 304 -5.89 -17.36 -15.51
C ILE A 304 -7.22 -16.58 -15.67
N LEU A 305 -7.45 -15.58 -14.82
CA LEU A 305 -8.67 -14.76 -14.88
C LEU A 305 -8.79 -14.01 -16.22
N SER A 306 -7.67 -13.49 -16.76
CA SER A 306 -7.65 -12.83 -18.07
C SER A 306 -8.02 -13.80 -19.19
N LYS A 307 -7.47 -15.03 -19.17
CA LYS A 307 -7.78 -16.07 -20.15
C LYS A 307 -9.24 -16.57 -20.04
N LEU A 308 -9.78 -16.62 -18.82
CA LEU A 308 -11.21 -16.92 -18.63
C LEU A 308 -12.09 -15.82 -19.22
N LEU A 309 -11.73 -14.53 -19.09
CA LEU A 309 -12.44 -13.44 -19.77
C LEU A 309 -12.42 -13.63 -21.29
N ASP A 310 -11.25 -13.96 -21.87
CA ASP A 310 -11.14 -14.23 -23.32
C ASP A 310 -12.02 -15.41 -23.76
N LYS A 311 -11.99 -16.52 -22.99
CA LYS A 311 -12.75 -17.74 -23.29
C LYS A 311 -14.26 -17.49 -23.33
N TYR A 312 -14.79 -16.67 -22.43
CA TYR A 312 -16.23 -16.46 -22.27
C TYR A 312 -16.77 -15.19 -22.92
N GLU A 313 -15.96 -14.35 -23.51
CA GLU A 313 -16.37 -13.07 -24.12
C GLU A 313 -17.40 -13.25 -25.25
N GLY A 314 -17.38 -14.37 -25.99
CA GLY A 314 -18.33 -14.71 -27.05
C GLY A 314 -19.56 -15.53 -26.63
N HIS A 315 -19.72 -15.85 -25.34
CA HIS A 315 -20.76 -16.78 -24.87
C HIS A 315 -22.13 -16.09 -24.71
N LYS A 316 -23.23 -16.80 -24.99
CA LYS A 316 -24.60 -16.24 -24.96
C LYS A 316 -25.03 -15.71 -23.58
N ASN A 317 -24.55 -16.33 -22.47
CA ASN A 317 -24.86 -15.95 -21.09
C ASN A 317 -23.67 -15.21 -20.42
N LYS A 318 -22.93 -14.44 -21.20
CA LYS A 318 -21.66 -13.87 -20.81
C LYS A 318 -21.73 -12.86 -19.66
N ASP A 319 -22.77 -12.05 -19.58
CA ASP A 319 -22.76 -10.86 -18.72
C ASP A 319 -22.64 -11.18 -17.23
N ASN A 320 -23.41 -12.15 -16.72
CA ASN A 320 -23.30 -12.60 -15.34
C ASN A 320 -21.97 -13.31 -15.07
N LEU A 321 -21.51 -14.14 -16.02
CA LEU A 321 -20.26 -14.86 -15.90
C LEU A 321 -19.06 -13.92 -15.88
N LEU A 322 -19.00 -12.98 -16.83
CA LEU A 322 -17.95 -11.96 -16.88
C LEU A 322 -17.98 -11.10 -15.61
N LEU A 323 -19.15 -10.73 -15.09
CA LEU A 323 -19.27 -10.00 -13.84
C LEU A 323 -18.73 -10.80 -12.66
N ASN A 324 -18.97 -12.10 -12.60
CA ASN A 324 -18.46 -12.97 -11.54
C ASN A 324 -16.94 -13.14 -11.63
N ILE A 325 -16.37 -13.37 -12.82
CA ILE A 325 -14.92 -13.43 -13.03
C ILE A 325 -14.24 -12.13 -12.58
N LYS A 326 -14.81 -10.98 -12.95
CA LYS A 326 -14.30 -9.65 -12.57
C LYS A 326 -14.32 -9.39 -11.06
N LYS A 327 -15.14 -10.12 -10.29
CA LYS A 327 -15.20 -10.01 -8.83
C LYS A 327 -14.21 -10.93 -8.10
N ILE A 328 -13.61 -11.90 -8.78
CA ILE A 328 -12.67 -12.84 -8.16
C ILE A 328 -11.40 -12.10 -7.78
N SER A 329 -10.98 -12.27 -6.53
CA SER A 329 -9.70 -11.72 -6.07
C SER A 329 -8.53 -12.57 -6.56
N PRO A 330 -7.51 -11.98 -7.21
CA PRO A 330 -6.30 -12.72 -7.61
C PRO A 330 -5.42 -13.09 -6.42
N VAL A 331 -5.72 -12.60 -5.23
CA VAL A 331 -5.01 -12.90 -3.98
C VAL A 331 -5.50 -14.21 -3.36
N ALA A 332 -6.61 -14.78 -3.82
CA ALA A 332 -7.12 -16.07 -3.34
C ALA A 332 -6.10 -17.20 -3.64
N TRP A 333 -5.70 -17.95 -2.60
CA TRP A 333 -4.63 -18.96 -2.66
C TRP A 333 -4.93 -20.21 -1.82
N HIS A 334 -5.96 -20.17 -0.98
CA HIS A 334 -6.19 -21.14 0.10
C HIS A 334 -6.33 -22.58 -0.38
N ASP A 335 -6.95 -22.80 -1.53
CA ASP A 335 -7.28 -24.14 -2.00
C ASP A 335 -6.33 -24.69 -3.07
N HIS A 336 -5.36 -23.91 -3.54
CA HIS A 336 -4.48 -24.32 -4.64
C HIS A 336 -2.98 -24.11 -4.41
N ILE A 337 -2.56 -23.56 -3.27
CA ILE A 337 -1.15 -23.44 -2.91
C ILE A 337 -0.95 -23.92 -1.47
N HIS A 338 -0.16 -24.96 -1.31
CA HIS A 338 0.20 -25.50 -0.02
C HIS A 338 1.68 -25.23 0.28
N PHE A 339 1.96 -24.13 0.97
CA PHE A 339 3.34 -23.66 1.21
C PHE A 339 4.22 -24.63 1.99
N LEU A 340 3.66 -25.56 2.76
CA LEU A 340 4.38 -26.60 3.52
C LEU A 340 4.31 -27.96 2.83
N GLY A 341 3.75 -28.05 1.62
CA GLY A 341 3.63 -29.27 0.86
C GLY A 341 4.96 -29.74 0.27
N GLN A 342 5.03 -31.03 -0.06
CA GLN A 342 6.12 -31.55 -0.88
C GLN A 342 5.77 -31.40 -2.35
N TYR A 343 6.70 -30.88 -3.12
CA TYR A 343 6.54 -30.68 -4.55
C TYR A 343 7.54 -31.55 -5.32
N THR A 344 7.05 -32.33 -6.29
CA THR A 344 7.89 -33.13 -7.18
C THR A 344 7.92 -32.46 -8.54
N PHE A 345 9.08 -31.99 -8.95
CA PHE A 345 9.30 -31.44 -10.27
C PHE A 345 9.68 -32.63 -11.19
N LYS A 346 8.71 -33.16 -11.95
CA LYS A 346 9.00 -34.13 -13.03
C LYS A 346 9.74 -33.38 -14.12
N LYS A 347 10.81 -34.03 -14.69
CA LYS A 347 11.65 -33.41 -15.72
C LYS A 347 10.81 -32.72 -16.78
N ALA A 348 11.00 -31.42 -16.82
CA ALA A 348 10.87 -30.50 -17.93
C ALA A 348 9.66 -30.68 -18.87
N LYS A 349 8.51 -30.17 -18.45
CA LYS A 349 7.80 -29.25 -19.34
C LYS A 349 8.18 -27.86 -18.84
N ASP A 350 8.98 -27.13 -19.56
CA ASP A 350 9.49 -25.80 -19.21
C ASP A 350 8.38 -24.73 -19.12
N HIS A 351 7.14 -25.10 -19.45
CA HIS A 351 5.98 -24.23 -19.43
C HIS A 351 4.76 -24.93 -18.85
N ILE A 352 4.09 -24.28 -17.90
CA ILE A 352 2.72 -24.63 -17.55
C ILE A 352 1.86 -24.30 -18.77
N ASP A 353 1.29 -25.30 -19.43
CA ASP A 353 0.32 -25.06 -20.51
C ASP A 353 -1.01 -24.59 -19.90
N ILE A 354 -1.12 -23.28 -19.78
CA ILE A 354 -2.33 -22.62 -19.29
C ILE A 354 -3.53 -22.94 -20.20
N GLN A 355 -3.33 -23.19 -21.48
CA GLN A 355 -4.39 -23.55 -22.42
C GLN A 355 -4.93 -24.95 -22.12
N GLU A 356 -4.05 -25.92 -21.82
CA GLU A 356 -4.45 -27.25 -21.38
C GLU A 356 -5.19 -27.20 -20.04
N PHE A 357 -4.67 -26.42 -19.07
CA PHE A 357 -5.31 -26.18 -17.79
C PHE A 357 -6.71 -25.57 -17.94
N LEU A 358 -6.89 -24.60 -18.82
CA LEU A 358 -8.19 -23.97 -19.07
C LEU A 358 -9.23 -24.88 -19.75
N LYS A 359 -8.80 -25.97 -20.42
CA LYS A 359 -9.72 -27.00 -20.96
C LYS A 359 -10.40 -27.77 -19.83
N THR A 360 -9.75 -27.92 -18.69
CA THR A 360 -10.28 -28.60 -17.51
C THR A 360 -11.27 -27.74 -16.71
N PHE A 361 -11.30 -26.41 -16.96
CA PHE A 361 -12.27 -25.51 -16.35
C PHE A 361 -13.60 -25.55 -17.09
N GLU A 362 -14.53 -26.33 -16.58
CA GLU A 362 -15.95 -26.22 -16.89
C GLU A 362 -16.64 -25.40 -15.80
N ILE A 363 -17.05 -24.20 -16.12
CA ILE A 363 -17.92 -23.44 -15.23
C ILE A 363 -19.33 -23.93 -15.49
N THR A 364 -19.88 -24.69 -14.57
CA THR A 364 -21.30 -25.04 -14.56
C THR A 364 -22.09 -23.73 -14.34
N LEU A 365 -22.84 -23.33 -15.35
CA LEU A 365 -23.69 -22.14 -15.36
C LEU A 365 -24.98 -22.38 -14.57
#